data_d863cbc6a093f89722ca3499bdd5f4e2
#
_entry.id   d863cbc6a093f89722ca3499bdd5f4e2
#
_cell.length_a   1.000
_cell.length_b   1.000
_cell.length_c   1.000
_cell.angle_alpha   90.00
_cell.angle_beta   90.00
_cell.angle_gamma   90.00
#
_symmetry.space_group_name_H-M   'P 1'
#
loop_
_entity.id
_entity.type
_entity.pdbx_description
1 polymer ?
#
loop_
_entity_poly.entity_id
_entity_poly.type
_entity_poly.pdbx_seq_one_letter_code
_entity_poly.pdbx_strand_id
1 'polypeptide(L)'
;MIYLVSHNKSLFQTDKYVEATMKQAMSVLLPLKLCQLDTETKGLDCHTKALLTIQLGNKDNQVVIDWTTLTPKEKQIVKNYLESDRLFLGWNLMFDLTFLYVQGIYPKHIWDGMIAEQLLYLGYPAQMREKSLKAAAWNYLNINIDKTVRGKIVNDGLTTEVVIYAAGDVTYIEDIKEKQDIEVEKQGMKLAVELECEFVKSLAYFKYCGVHLDVTKWKAKMAKDQAKLNKAISELNAWVVA
;
A
#
# COMPACT_ATOMS: atom_id res chain seq x y z
N MET A 1 16.82 13.14 2.88
CA MET A 1 17.87 12.60 1.95
C MET A 1 17.41 11.25 1.45
N ILE A 2 17.55 10.98 0.14
CA ILE A 2 17.12 9.71 -0.47
C ILE A 2 18.33 8.77 -0.60
N TYR A 3 18.16 7.53 -0.16
CA TYR A 3 19.13 6.45 -0.28
C TYR A 3 18.58 5.36 -1.18
N LEU A 4 19.33 4.92 -2.18
CA LEU A 4 18.97 3.81 -3.07
C LEU A 4 19.83 2.59 -2.74
N VAL A 5 19.20 1.45 -2.45
CA VAL A 5 19.84 0.15 -2.35
C VAL A 5 19.49 -0.66 -3.58
N SER A 6 20.44 -0.82 -4.50
CA SER A 6 20.27 -1.64 -5.70
C SER A 6 21.61 -2.20 -6.14
N HIS A 7 21.63 -3.42 -6.69
CA HIS A 7 22.81 -4.02 -7.32
C HIS A 7 22.86 -3.76 -8.83
N ASN A 8 21.87 -3.06 -9.37
CA ASN A 8 21.85 -2.66 -10.77
C ASN A 8 22.66 -1.37 -10.97
N LYS A 9 23.95 -1.51 -11.30
CA LYS A 9 24.89 -0.38 -11.43
C LYS A 9 24.71 0.44 -12.71
N SER A 10 23.85 0.04 -13.64
CA SER A 10 23.77 0.68 -14.96
C SER A 10 22.92 1.95 -15.01
N LEU A 11 22.24 2.33 -13.92
CA LEU A 11 21.12 3.26 -13.99
C LEU A 11 21.38 4.65 -13.37
N PHE A 12 22.40 4.87 -12.50
CA PHE A 12 22.21 5.90 -11.49
C PHE A 12 23.43 6.78 -11.21
N GLN A 13 23.83 7.61 -12.16
CA GLN A 13 24.65 8.77 -11.81
C GLN A 13 23.75 10.01 -11.69
N THR A 14 23.42 10.41 -10.47
CA THR A 14 22.62 11.59 -10.18
C THR A 14 22.97 12.15 -8.79
N ASP A 15 22.77 13.44 -8.61
CA ASP A 15 22.91 14.15 -7.33
C ASP A 15 21.63 14.11 -6.47
N LYS A 16 20.54 13.50 -6.98
CA LYS A 16 19.22 13.50 -6.34
C LYS A 16 19.05 12.46 -5.24
N TYR A 17 19.88 11.41 -5.23
CA TYR A 17 19.93 10.38 -4.20
C TYR A 17 21.33 9.81 -4.06
N VAL A 18 21.58 9.13 -2.95
CA VAL A 18 22.85 8.45 -2.65
C VAL A 18 22.68 6.95 -2.87
N GLU A 19 23.55 6.35 -3.71
CA GLU A 19 23.67 4.90 -3.75
C GLU A 19 24.20 4.40 -2.39
N ALA A 20 23.48 3.51 -1.76
CA ALA A 20 23.80 3.01 -0.43
C ALA A 20 23.90 1.48 -0.41
N THR A 21 24.82 0.99 0.38
CA THR A 21 24.85 -0.42 0.77
C THR A 21 23.69 -0.71 1.74
N MET A 22 23.27 -1.98 1.83
CA MET A 22 22.27 -2.39 2.84
C MET A 22 22.67 -1.99 4.26
N LYS A 23 23.98 -2.05 4.60
CA LYS A 23 24.48 -1.62 5.90
C LYS A 23 24.26 -0.13 6.16
N GLN A 24 24.51 0.72 5.18
CA GLN A 24 24.26 2.17 5.29
C GLN A 24 22.77 2.48 5.40
N ALA A 25 21.93 1.83 4.57
CA ALA A 25 20.50 1.97 4.65
C ALA A 25 19.97 1.57 6.06
N MET A 26 20.42 0.43 6.58
CA MET A 26 20.03 0.01 7.93
C MET A 26 20.51 0.96 9.03
N SER A 27 21.68 1.59 8.88
CA SER A 27 22.14 2.59 9.89
C SER A 27 21.23 3.81 9.98
N VAL A 28 20.53 4.15 8.89
CA VAL A 28 19.53 5.22 8.86
C VAL A 28 18.18 4.76 9.40
N LEU A 29 17.79 3.52 9.09
CA LEU A 29 16.47 3.00 9.45
C LEU A 29 16.38 2.50 10.90
N LEU A 30 17.44 1.88 11.43
CA LEU A 30 17.44 1.26 12.76
C LEU A 30 17.06 2.21 13.92
N PRO A 31 17.43 3.51 13.91
CA PRO A 31 17.02 4.45 14.96
C PRO A 31 15.52 4.79 14.94
N LEU A 32 14.82 4.58 13.81
CA LEU A 32 13.42 4.96 13.66
C LEU A 32 12.51 4.04 14.48
N LYS A 33 11.71 4.60 15.38
CA LYS A 33 10.62 3.90 16.07
C LYS A 33 9.34 3.88 15.24
N LEU A 34 9.08 4.98 14.54
CA LEU A 34 8.06 5.13 13.50
C LEU A 34 8.77 5.10 12.16
N CYS A 35 8.29 4.29 11.23
CA CYS A 35 8.87 4.19 9.91
C CYS A 35 7.76 4.16 8.86
N GLN A 36 7.81 5.07 7.90
CA GLN A 36 6.86 5.06 6.79
C GLN A 36 7.22 3.91 5.85
N LEU A 37 6.19 3.27 5.31
CA LEU A 37 6.27 2.09 4.44
C LEU A 37 5.36 2.27 3.22
N ASP A 38 5.91 1.99 2.06
CA ASP A 38 5.19 1.86 0.80
C ASP A 38 5.86 0.81 -0.09
N THR A 39 5.19 0.31 -1.11
CA THR A 39 5.75 -0.66 -2.06
C THR A 39 5.38 -0.30 -3.49
N GLU A 40 6.30 -0.56 -4.42
CA GLU A 40 6.01 -0.51 -5.84
C GLU A 40 6.04 -1.90 -6.45
N THR A 41 5.07 -2.17 -7.32
CA THR A 41 4.83 -3.51 -7.85
C THR A 41 4.61 -3.48 -9.36
N LYS A 42 4.80 -4.63 -10.02
CA LYS A 42 4.56 -4.76 -11.46
C LYS A 42 3.07 -4.84 -11.84
N GLY A 43 2.16 -4.73 -10.87
CA GLY A 43 0.71 -4.79 -11.09
C GLY A 43 -0.04 -5.05 -9.79
N LEU A 44 -1.33 -5.32 -9.87
CA LEU A 44 -2.22 -5.32 -8.69
C LEU A 44 -2.39 -6.70 -8.01
N ASP A 45 -2.03 -7.79 -8.67
CA ASP A 45 -2.21 -9.15 -8.15
C ASP A 45 -0.91 -9.67 -7.57
N CYS A 46 -0.85 -9.80 -6.26
CA CYS A 46 0.34 -10.21 -5.52
C CYS A 46 0.83 -11.64 -5.83
N HIS A 47 -0.03 -12.52 -6.40
CA HIS A 47 0.36 -13.89 -6.75
C HIS A 47 0.97 -14.01 -8.15
N THR A 48 0.66 -13.06 -9.04
CA THR A 48 1.11 -13.11 -10.44
C THR A 48 2.05 -11.97 -10.82
N LYS A 49 2.17 -10.95 -9.96
CA LYS A 49 2.98 -9.76 -10.21
C LYS A 49 4.10 -9.62 -9.18
N ALA A 50 5.23 -9.14 -9.65
CA ALA A 50 6.41 -9.00 -8.80
C ALA A 50 6.34 -7.76 -7.91
N LEU A 51 6.83 -7.89 -6.68
CA LEU A 51 7.26 -6.77 -5.84
C LEU A 51 8.55 -6.21 -6.44
N LEU A 52 8.58 -4.93 -6.75
CA LEU A 52 9.72 -4.26 -7.38
C LEU A 52 10.59 -3.56 -6.34
N THR A 53 9.99 -2.67 -5.55
CA THR A 53 10.71 -1.91 -4.54
C THR A 53 9.94 -1.86 -3.22
N ILE A 54 10.70 -1.66 -2.13
CA ILE A 54 10.17 -1.35 -0.80
C ILE A 54 10.75 0.01 -0.40
N GLN A 55 9.89 0.94 -0.03
CA GLN A 55 10.25 2.26 0.46
C GLN A 55 10.08 2.29 1.97
N LEU A 56 11.12 2.78 2.65
CA LEU A 56 11.15 2.90 4.11
C LEU A 56 11.76 4.24 4.51
N GLY A 57 11.27 4.85 5.58
CA GLY A 57 11.92 6.05 6.09
C GLY A 57 11.01 6.96 6.90
N ASN A 58 11.40 8.22 6.94
CA ASN A 58 10.66 9.33 7.52
C ASN A 58 10.80 10.57 6.63
N LYS A 59 10.31 11.73 7.06
CA LYS A 59 10.41 12.98 6.29
C LYS A 59 11.83 13.41 5.94
N ASP A 60 12.82 13.07 6.76
CA ASP A 60 14.19 13.52 6.59
C ASP A 60 15.03 12.56 5.75
N ASN A 61 14.77 11.25 5.89
CA ASN A 61 15.52 10.20 5.24
C ASN A 61 14.58 9.14 4.66
N GLN A 62 14.69 8.89 3.36
CA GLN A 62 13.95 7.87 2.64
C GLN A 62 14.92 6.84 2.07
N VAL A 63 14.61 5.57 2.21
CA VAL A 63 15.36 4.46 1.66
C VAL A 63 14.49 3.74 0.64
N VAL A 64 14.92 3.73 -0.62
CA VAL A 64 14.29 2.96 -1.70
C VAL A 64 15.13 1.70 -1.90
N ILE A 65 14.52 0.54 -1.70
CA ILE A 65 15.17 -0.77 -1.79
C ILE A 65 14.68 -1.47 -3.04
N ASP A 66 15.57 -1.68 -4.00
CA ASP A 66 15.30 -2.49 -5.19
C ASP A 66 15.25 -3.98 -4.80
N TRP A 67 14.04 -4.45 -4.48
CA TRP A 67 13.80 -5.81 -4.00
C TRP A 67 14.24 -6.88 -5.01
N THR A 68 14.22 -6.56 -6.29
CA THR A 68 14.50 -7.51 -7.37
C THR A 68 15.98 -7.88 -7.46
N THR A 69 16.87 -6.98 -7.02
CA THR A 69 18.33 -7.17 -7.12
C THR A 69 18.97 -7.67 -5.83
N LEU A 70 18.23 -7.69 -4.71
CA LEU A 70 18.78 -8.08 -3.41
C LEU A 70 19.18 -9.55 -3.35
N THR A 71 20.31 -9.80 -2.67
CA THR A 71 20.72 -11.15 -2.26
C THR A 71 19.77 -11.72 -1.21
N PRO A 72 19.70 -13.07 -1.05
CA PRO A 72 18.88 -13.69 0.01
C PRO A 72 19.22 -13.19 1.42
N LYS A 73 20.50 -12.88 1.68
CA LYS A 73 20.95 -12.33 2.97
C LYS A 73 20.40 -10.93 3.22
N GLU A 74 20.40 -10.08 2.21
CA GLU A 74 19.85 -8.72 2.31
C GLU A 74 18.32 -8.74 2.45
N LYS A 75 17.64 -9.63 1.72
CA LYS A 75 16.20 -9.85 1.89
C LYS A 75 15.86 -10.26 3.33
N GLN A 76 16.70 -11.11 3.94
CA GLN A 76 16.51 -11.50 5.35
C GLN A 76 16.72 -10.32 6.31
N ILE A 77 17.66 -9.40 6.02
CA ILE A 77 17.86 -8.18 6.82
C ILE A 77 16.61 -7.30 6.76
N VAL A 78 16.07 -7.06 5.56
CA VAL A 78 14.84 -6.25 5.38
C VAL A 78 13.66 -6.93 6.06
N LYS A 79 13.51 -8.26 5.92
CA LYS A 79 12.47 -9.03 6.61
C LYS A 79 12.54 -8.84 8.13
N ASN A 80 13.72 -9.03 8.73
CA ASN A 80 13.91 -8.86 10.18
C ASN A 80 13.58 -7.42 10.64
N TYR A 81 13.88 -6.43 9.81
CA TYR A 81 13.52 -5.03 10.09
C TYR A 81 12.01 -4.83 10.07
N LEU A 82 11.31 -5.31 9.04
CA LEU A 82 9.86 -5.17 8.89
C LEU A 82 9.07 -5.98 9.93
N GLU A 83 9.61 -7.08 10.45
CA GLU A 83 9.00 -7.90 11.50
C GLU A 83 9.40 -7.47 12.94
N SER A 84 10.14 -6.39 13.09
CA SER A 84 10.50 -5.84 14.40
C SER A 84 9.32 -5.14 15.10
N ASP A 85 9.53 -4.72 16.37
CA ASP A 85 8.49 -4.03 17.18
C ASP A 85 8.38 -2.53 16.84
N ARG A 86 8.54 -2.16 15.56
CA ARG A 86 8.33 -0.80 15.06
C ARG A 86 6.92 -0.62 14.58
N LEU A 87 6.41 0.61 14.68
CA LEU A 87 5.17 0.98 14.03
C LEU A 87 5.45 1.44 12.59
N PHE A 88 4.89 0.72 11.64
CA PHE A 88 4.96 1.10 10.22
C PHE A 88 3.75 1.91 9.82
N LEU A 89 4.00 3.09 9.28
CA LEU A 89 2.98 4.03 8.81
C LEU A 89 2.84 3.92 7.30
N GLY A 90 1.64 3.80 6.79
CA GLY A 90 1.43 3.73 5.35
C GLY A 90 0.07 4.28 4.91
N TRP A 91 -0.20 4.14 3.63
CA TRP A 91 -1.44 4.58 3.01
C TRP A 91 -2.05 3.48 2.16
N ASN A 92 -3.17 2.90 2.57
CA ASN A 92 -3.77 1.70 1.97
C ASN A 92 -2.88 0.47 2.10
N LEU A 93 -2.31 0.27 3.28
CA LEU A 93 -1.36 -0.81 3.59
C LEU A 93 -1.89 -2.22 3.31
N MET A 94 -3.20 -2.40 3.19
CA MET A 94 -3.75 -3.69 2.77
C MET A 94 -3.14 -4.17 1.45
N PHE A 95 -2.85 -3.26 0.51
CA PHE A 95 -2.19 -3.59 -0.75
C PHE A 95 -0.76 -4.05 -0.52
N ASP A 96 0.05 -3.25 0.17
CA ASP A 96 1.47 -3.51 0.43
C ASP A 96 1.68 -4.80 1.21
N LEU A 97 0.87 -5.02 2.25
CA LEU A 97 0.92 -6.22 3.07
C LEU A 97 0.68 -7.50 2.25
N THR A 98 -0.22 -7.49 1.25
CA THR A 98 -0.42 -8.70 0.42
C THR A 98 0.85 -9.08 -0.33
N PHE A 99 1.59 -8.11 -0.86
CA PHE A 99 2.87 -8.35 -1.54
C PHE A 99 3.97 -8.76 -0.56
N LEU A 100 4.03 -8.18 0.62
CA LEU A 100 4.96 -8.57 1.67
C LEU A 100 4.67 -10.00 2.17
N TYR A 101 3.41 -10.40 2.31
CA TYR A 101 3.04 -11.76 2.71
C TYR A 101 3.47 -12.82 1.70
N VAL A 102 3.42 -12.52 0.39
CA VAL A 102 4.00 -13.40 -0.64
C VAL A 102 5.51 -13.60 -0.44
N GLN A 103 6.22 -12.58 0.09
CA GLN A 103 7.65 -12.69 0.43
C GLN A 103 7.89 -13.33 1.81
N GLY A 104 6.84 -13.74 2.52
CA GLY A 104 6.92 -14.27 3.87
C GLY A 104 7.30 -13.23 4.91
N ILE A 105 6.92 -11.96 4.72
CA ILE A 105 7.19 -10.82 5.61
C ILE A 105 5.88 -10.39 6.27
N TYR A 106 5.85 -10.36 7.60
CA TYR A 106 4.65 -10.11 8.40
C TYR A 106 4.88 -8.97 9.41
N PRO A 107 4.70 -7.68 9.03
CA PRO A 107 4.83 -6.55 9.95
C PRO A 107 3.89 -6.69 11.15
N LYS A 108 4.41 -6.45 12.36
CA LYS A 108 3.64 -6.64 13.60
C LYS A 108 2.70 -5.48 13.88
N HIS A 109 3.19 -4.26 13.74
CA HIS A 109 2.45 -3.05 14.09
C HIS A 109 2.37 -2.13 12.88
N ILE A 110 1.17 -1.77 12.52
CA ILE A 110 0.90 -0.87 11.39
C ILE A 110 -0.09 0.22 11.77
N TRP A 111 0.01 1.35 11.11
CA TRP A 111 -0.99 2.39 11.09
C TRP A 111 -1.26 2.81 9.64
N ASP A 112 -2.53 2.80 9.25
CA ASP A 112 -2.95 3.09 7.88
C ASP A 112 -3.70 4.43 7.85
N GLY A 113 -3.08 5.47 7.26
CA GLY A 113 -3.66 6.81 7.19
C GLY A 113 -4.94 6.87 6.37
N MET A 114 -5.12 5.96 5.40
CA MET A 114 -6.37 5.90 4.65
C MET A 114 -7.53 5.39 5.53
N ILE A 115 -7.28 4.46 6.43
CA ILE A 115 -8.28 3.98 7.40
C ILE A 115 -8.67 5.10 8.37
N ALA A 116 -7.69 5.81 8.92
CA ALA A 116 -7.96 6.96 9.78
C ALA A 116 -8.81 8.01 9.05
N GLU A 117 -8.47 8.33 7.79
CA GLU A 117 -9.24 9.24 6.94
C GLU A 117 -10.67 8.76 6.70
N GLN A 118 -10.85 7.45 6.47
CA GLN A 118 -12.18 6.88 6.25
C GLN A 118 -13.07 6.98 7.49
N LEU A 119 -12.52 6.74 8.67
CA LEU A 119 -13.24 6.84 9.93
C LEU A 119 -13.61 8.28 10.27
N LEU A 120 -12.67 9.22 10.15
CA LEU A 120 -12.91 10.65 10.42
C LEU A 120 -14.05 11.25 9.59
N TYR A 121 -14.25 10.73 8.37
CA TYR A 121 -15.27 11.22 7.44
C TYR A 121 -16.35 10.19 7.14
N LEU A 122 -16.56 9.23 8.04
CA LEU A 122 -17.65 8.28 7.95
C LEU A 122 -19.01 8.99 8.00
N GLY A 123 -19.87 8.67 7.02
CA GLY A 123 -21.20 9.31 6.88
C GLY A 123 -21.21 10.58 6.01
N TYR A 124 -20.07 11.13 5.63
CA TYR A 124 -20.02 12.18 4.63
C TYR A 124 -20.21 11.62 3.21
N PRO A 125 -20.86 12.34 2.28
CA PRO A 125 -20.94 11.90 0.90
C PRO A 125 -19.55 11.65 0.30
N ALA A 126 -19.37 10.54 -0.43
CA ALA A 126 -18.08 10.12 -0.98
C ALA A 126 -17.44 11.18 -1.89
N GLN A 127 -18.27 12.03 -2.52
CA GLN A 127 -17.81 13.13 -3.38
C GLN A 127 -17.17 14.29 -2.60
N MET A 128 -17.39 14.39 -1.30
CA MET A 128 -16.88 15.52 -0.50
C MET A 128 -15.45 15.34 -0.03
N ARG A 129 -14.91 14.10 -0.02
CA ARG A 129 -13.54 13.88 0.41
C ARG A 129 -12.89 12.68 -0.28
N GLU A 130 -11.90 13.01 -1.09
CA GLU A 130 -11.05 12.00 -1.70
C GLU A 130 -10.08 11.40 -0.65
N LYS A 131 -9.94 10.08 -0.65
CA LYS A 131 -9.16 9.32 0.35
C LYS A 131 -7.74 9.01 -0.11
N SER A 132 -7.22 9.66 -1.15
CA SER A 132 -5.87 9.43 -1.64
C SER A 132 -4.83 10.11 -0.75
N LEU A 133 -3.61 9.57 -0.71
CA LEU A 133 -2.47 10.24 -0.06
C LEU A 133 -2.26 11.65 -0.60
N LYS A 134 -2.46 11.86 -1.92
CA LYS A 134 -2.38 13.17 -2.55
C LYS A 134 -3.40 14.15 -1.96
N ALA A 135 -4.65 13.72 -1.81
CA ALA A 135 -5.69 14.57 -1.23
C ALA A 135 -5.41 14.87 0.24
N ALA A 136 -4.96 13.87 1.01
CA ALA A 136 -4.59 14.09 2.41
C ALA A 136 -3.40 15.04 2.57
N ALA A 137 -2.35 14.89 1.76
CA ALA A 137 -1.21 15.81 1.76
C ALA A 137 -1.64 17.25 1.43
N TRP A 138 -2.55 17.42 0.48
CA TRP A 138 -3.13 18.74 0.20
C TRP A 138 -3.96 19.29 1.36
N ASN A 139 -4.87 18.49 1.90
CA ASN A 139 -5.80 18.91 2.94
C ASN A 139 -5.14 19.23 4.28
N TYR A 140 -4.14 18.45 4.68
CA TYR A 140 -3.48 18.59 5.99
C TYR A 140 -2.22 19.44 5.93
N LEU A 141 -1.47 19.39 4.83
CA LEU A 141 -0.14 19.97 4.73
C LEU A 141 -0.03 21.07 3.65
N ASN A 142 -1.05 21.25 2.80
CA ASN A 142 -1.03 22.12 1.62
C ASN A 142 0.09 21.74 0.62
N ILE A 143 0.38 20.45 0.50
CA ILE A 143 1.42 19.89 -0.39
C ILE A 143 0.74 19.19 -1.56
N ASN A 144 1.16 19.53 -2.80
CA ASN A 144 0.69 18.87 -4.01
C ASN A 144 1.68 17.75 -4.41
N ILE A 145 1.27 16.48 -4.23
CA ILE A 145 2.06 15.32 -4.67
C ILE A 145 1.81 15.07 -6.15
N ASP A 146 2.89 15.03 -6.93
CA ASP A 146 2.81 14.67 -8.36
C ASP A 146 2.73 13.13 -8.50
N LYS A 147 1.65 12.65 -9.11
CA LYS A 147 1.39 11.22 -9.37
C LYS A 147 1.56 10.82 -10.85
N THR A 148 2.09 11.70 -11.69
CA THR A 148 2.25 11.43 -13.14
C THR A 148 3.24 10.30 -13.45
N VAL A 149 4.18 10.02 -12.52
CA VAL A 149 5.21 8.99 -12.66
C VAL A 149 4.70 7.59 -12.36
N ARG A 150 3.60 7.43 -11.61
CA ARG A 150 3.08 6.13 -11.14
C ARG A 150 2.90 5.09 -12.25
N GLY A 151 2.48 5.50 -13.44
CA GLY A 151 2.33 4.59 -14.58
C GLY A 151 3.64 4.16 -15.24
N LYS A 152 4.72 4.93 -15.06
CA LYS A 152 6.03 4.65 -15.70
C LYS A 152 6.74 3.45 -15.08
N ILE A 153 6.54 3.19 -13.79
CA ILE A 153 7.18 2.08 -13.05
C ILE A 153 6.94 0.73 -13.72
N VAL A 154 5.72 0.49 -14.19
CA VAL A 154 5.32 -0.79 -14.79
C VAL A 154 6.02 -1.03 -16.13
N ASN A 155 6.25 0.03 -16.90
CA ASN A 155 6.77 -0.03 -18.27
C ASN A 155 8.29 0.15 -18.34
N ASP A 156 8.80 1.10 -17.58
CA ASP A 156 10.19 1.58 -17.71
C ASP A 156 11.12 0.98 -16.63
N GLY A 157 10.54 0.29 -15.63
CA GLY A 157 11.30 -0.25 -14.51
C GLY A 157 11.77 0.84 -13.55
N LEU A 158 12.85 0.54 -12.80
CA LEU A 158 13.41 1.46 -11.81
C LEU A 158 14.30 2.52 -12.51
N THR A 159 13.76 3.71 -12.70
CA THR A 159 14.48 4.90 -13.23
C THR A 159 14.74 5.90 -12.11
N THR A 160 15.57 6.92 -12.36
CA THR A 160 15.81 8.01 -11.41
C THR A 160 14.50 8.71 -11.01
N GLU A 161 13.59 8.96 -11.95
CA GLU A 161 12.29 9.58 -11.67
C GLU A 161 11.44 8.70 -10.76
N VAL A 162 11.47 7.37 -10.98
CA VAL A 162 10.76 6.38 -10.17
C VAL A 162 11.31 6.33 -8.75
N VAL A 163 12.64 6.37 -8.57
CA VAL A 163 13.26 6.40 -7.24
C VAL A 163 12.83 7.63 -6.45
N ILE A 164 12.83 8.81 -7.09
CA ILE A 164 12.42 10.06 -6.43
C ILE A 164 10.91 10.02 -6.10
N TYR A 165 10.10 9.54 -7.03
CA TYR A 165 8.66 9.38 -6.82
C TYR A 165 8.37 8.44 -5.65
N ALA A 166 8.96 7.25 -5.66
CA ALA A 166 8.78 6.24 -4.62
C ALA A 166 9.25 6.74 -3.23
N ALA A 167 10.37 7.47 -3.16
CA ALA A 167 10.82 8.13 -1.93
C ALA A 167 9.81 9.18 -1.45
N GLY A 168 9.11 9.85 -2.36
CA GLY A 168 8.07 10.84 -2.03
C GLY A 168 6.87 10.24 -1.31
N ASP A 169 6.49 8.99 -1.62
CA ASP A 169 5.34 8.33 -1.02
C ASP A 169 5.58 7.94 0.48
N VAL A 170 6.85 7.96 0.96
CA VAL A 170 7.21 7.75 2.38
C VAL A 170 7.79 9.01 3.05
N THR A 171 7.33 10.19 2.62
CA THR A 171 7.84 11.47 3.15
C THR A 171 6.83 12.14 4.09
N TYR A 172 5.54 12.08 3.79
CA TYR A 172 4.53 12.95 4.39
C TYR A 172 3.56 12.23 5.34
N ILE A 173 3.59 10.90 5.41
CA ILE A 173 2.57 10.12 6.15
C ILE A 173 2.63 10.41 7.64
N GLU A 174 3.83 10.60 8.21
CA GLU A 174 4.01 10.94 9.63
C GLU A 174 3.40 12.30 9.97
N ASP A 175 3.68 13.34 9.17
CA ASP A 175 3.12 14.69 9.36
C ASP A 175 1.59 14.69 9.17
N ILE A 176 1.06 13.88 8.24
CA ILE A 176 -0.40 13.69 8.07
C ILE A 176 -0.99 13.01 9.30
N LYS A 177 -0.33 11.94 9.80
CA LYS A 177 -0.77 11.22 11.01
C LYS A 177 -0.88 12.16 12.20
N GLU A 178 0.10 13.03 12.44
CA GLU A 178 0.06 14.01 13.53
C GLU A 178 -1.20 14.90 13.45
N LYS A 179 -1.61 15.31 12.25
CA LYS A 179 -2.83 16.09 12.05
C LYS A 179 -4.10 15.26 12.24
N GLN A 180 -4.10 14.03 11.73
CA GLN A 180 -5.24 13.11 11.91
C GLN A 180 -5.40 12.72 13.38
N ASP A 181 -4.31 12.49 14.13
CA ASP A 181 -4.38 12.16 15.56
C ASP A 181 -5.10 13.23 16.37
N ILE A 182 -4.91 14.52 16.05
CA ILE A 182 -5.62 15.62 16.72
C ILE A 182 -7.14 15.51 16.49
N GLU A 183 -7.57 15.25 15.26
CA GLU A 183 -9.00 15.09 14.95
C GLU A 183 -9.58 13.79 15.48
N VAL A 184 -8.80 12.70 15.46
CA VAL A 184 -9.16 11.41 16.05
C VAL A 184 -9.42 11.51 17.56
N GLU A 185 -8.52 12.17 18.29
CA GLU A 185 -8.69 12.42 19.73
C GLU A 185 -9.91 13.31 20.00
N LYS A 186 -10.07 14.39 19.25
CA LYS A 186 -11.22 15.32 19.38
C LYS A 186 -12.56 14.63 19.18
N GLN A 187 -12.62 13.65 18.27
CA GLN A 187 -13.84 12.88 17.98
C GLN A 187 -13.98 11.62 18.84
N GLY A 188 -13.02 11.31 19.73
CA GLY A 188 -13.02 10.12 20.58
C GLY A 188 -12.87 8.81 19.81
N MET A 189 -12.23 8.83 18.63
CA MET A 189 -12.17 7.69 17.69
C MET A 189 -10.88 6.89 17.79
N LYS A 190 -10.02 7.15 18.73
CA LYS A 190 -8.69 6.52 18.86
C LYS A 190 -8.77 4.98 18.84
N LEU A 191 -9.60 4.40 19.68
CA LEU A 191 -9.77 2.95 19.74
C LEU A 191 -10.29 2.37 18.43
N ALA A 192 -11.20 3.08 17.75
CA ALA A 192 -11.72 2.64 16.45
C ALA A 192 -10.61 2.61 15.38
N VAL A 193 -9.78 3.66 15.32
CA VAL A 193 -8.65 3.72 14.37
C VAL A 193 -7.63 2.62 14.68
N GLU A 194 -7.26 2.41 15.94
CA GLU A 194 -6.34 1.35 16.34
C GLU A 194 -6.88 -0.04 15.97
N LEU A 195 -8.15 -0.32 16.24
CA LEU A 195 -8.81 -1.59 15.92
C LEU A 195 -8.84 -1.85 14.41
N GLU A 196 -9.25 -0.85 13.63
CA GLU A 196 -9.36 -0.99 12.18
C GLU A 196 -7.98 -1.13 11.52
N CYS A 197 -6.95 -0.41 12.00
CA CYS A 197 -5.58 -0.61 11.53
C CYS A 197 -5.06 -2.03 11.83
N GLU A 198 -5.35 -2.58 13.02
CA GLU A 198 -5.03 -3.97 13.34
C GLU A 198 -5.78 -4.95 12.42
N PHE A 199 -7.05 -4.66 12.12
CA PHE A 199 -7.88 -5.48 11.25
C PHE A 199 -7.40 -5.51 9.79
N VAL A 200 -6.75 -4.43 9.30
CA VAL A 200 -6.13 -4.39 7.96
C VAL A 200 -5.19 -5.56 7.74
N LYS A 201 -4.40 -5.97 8.74
CA LYS A 201 -3.51 -7.14 8.63
C LYS A 201 -4.27 -8.42 8.36
N SER A 202 -5.39 -8.62 9.05
CA SER A 202 -6.26 -9.78 8.87
C SER A 202 -6.92 -9.78 7.49
N LEU A 203 -7.39 -8.62 7.02
CA LEU A 203 -7.95 -8.47 5.68
C LEU A 203 -6.92 -8.73 4.58
N ALA A 204 -5.70 -8.20 4.74
CA ALA A 204 -4.59 -8.45 3.82
C ALA A 204 -4.24 -9.93 3.78
N TYR A 205 -4.21 -10.62 4.94
CA TYR A 205 -3.95 -12.05 5.02
C TYR A 205 -5.07 -12.87 4.37
N PHE A 206 -6.32 -12.51 4.61
CA PHE A 206 -7.46 -13.14 3.96
C PHE A 206 -7.40 -12.99 2.43
N LYS A 207 -7.06 -11.79 1.95
CA LYS A 207 -6.87 -11.53 0.52
C LYS A 207 -5.70 -12.32 -0.06
N TYR A 208 -4.60 -12.43 0.68
CA TYR A 208 -3.43 -13.23 0.30
C TYR A 208 -3.76 -14.73 0.23
N CYS A 209 -4.47 -15.30 1.21
CA CYS A 209 -4.85 -16.71 1.20
C CYS A 209 -5.88 -17.04 0.11
N GLY A 210 -6.75 -16.09 -0.21
CA GLY A 210 -7.89 -16.29 -1.09
C GLY A 210 -8.95 -17.21 -0.50
N VAL A 211 -9.99 -17.49 -1.28
CA VAL A 211 -11.08 -18.39 -0.93
C VAL A 211 -11.21 -19.47 -2.00
N HIS A 212 -11.21 -20.74 -1.58
CA HIS A 212 -11.45 -21.83 -2.51
C HIS A 212 -12.86 -21.78 -3.09
N LEU A 213 -12.96 -21.73 -4.40
CA LEU A 213 -14.23 -21.80 -5.12
C LEU A 213 -14.44 -23.19 -5.71
N ASP A 214 -15.52 -23.87 -5.33
CA ASP A 214 -15.99 -25.08 -6.01
C ASP A 214 -16.57 -24.68 -7.38
N VAL A 215 -15.72 -24.70 -8.39
CA VAL A 215 -16.05 -24.25 -9.75
C VAL A 215 -17.21 -25.05 -10.34
N THR A 216 -17.32 -26.35 -10.03
CA THR A 216 -18.38 -27.22 -10.55
C THR A 216 -19.72 -26.81 -10.01
N LYS A 217 -19.84 -26.65 -8.68
CA LYS A 217 -21.08 -26.17 -8.05
C LYS A 217 -21.42 -24.75 -8.47
N TRP A 218 -20.41 -23.88 -8.60
CA TRP A 218 -20.62 -22.51 -9.05
C TRP A 218 -21.21 -22.46 -10.46
N LYS A 219 -20.63 -23.20 -11.41
CA LYS A 219 -21.16 -23.29 -12.79
C LYS A 219 -22.58 -23.84 -12.84
N ALA A 220 -22.86 -24.87 -12.05
CA ALA A 220 -24.22 -25.41 -11.94
C ALA A 220 -25.23 -24.38 -11.40
N LYS A 221 -24.82 -23.62 -10.38
CA LYS A 221 -25.64 -22.51 -9.85
C LYS A 221 -25.84 -21.41 -10.90
N MET A 222 -24.81 -20.99 -11.60
CA MET A 222 -24.91 -19.99 -12.67
C MET A 222 -25.91 -20.39 -13.76
N ALA A 223 -25.88 -21.64 -14.24
CA ALA A 223 -26.82 -22.14 -15.21
C ALA A 223 -28.27 -22.09 -14.70
N LYS A 224 -28.49 -22.50 -13.45
CA LYS A 224 -29.81 -22.44 -12.78
C LYS A 224 -30.32 -21.01 -12.62
N ASP A 225 -29.45 -20.08 -12.22
CA ASP A 225 -29.81 -18.68 -12.04
C ASP A 225 -30.08 -18.00 -13.40
N GLN A 226 -29.31 -18.32 -14.45
CA GLN A 226 -29.58 -17.84 -15.81
C GLN A 226 -30.95 -18.31 -16.35
N ALA A 227 -31.31 -19.55 -16.10
CA ALA A 227 -32.64 -20.05 -16.48
C ALA A 227 -33.76 -19.30 -15.77
N LYS A 228 -33.61 -19.00 -14.46
CA LYS A 228 -34.57 -18.18 -13.70
C LYS A 228 -34.67 -16.76 -14.23
N LEU A 229 -33.53 -16.14 -14.54
CA LEU A 229 -33.48 -14.79 -15.13
C LEU A 229 -34.21 -14.75 -16.46
N ASN A 230 -33.93 -15.69 -17.36
CA ASN A 230 -34.59 -15.77 -18.67
C ASN A 230 -36.09 -15.94 -18.57
N LYS A 231 -36.56 -16.77 -17.61
CA LYS A 231 -37.99 -16.95 -17.31
C LYS A 231 -38.60 -15.63 -16.83
N ALA A 232 -37.99 -14.95 -15.87
CA ALA A 232 -38.47 -13.66 -15.35
C ALA A 232 -38.54 -12.57 -16.43
N ILE A 233 -37.52 -12.52 -17.32
CA ILE A 233 -37.52 -11.59 -18.45
C ILE A 233 -38.68 -11.91 -19.42
N SER A 234 -38.91 -13.20 -19.73
CA SER A 234 -40.01 -13.59 -20.59
C SER A 234 -41.40 -13.24 -20.02
N GLU A 235 -41.60 -13.49 -18.72
CA GLU A 235 -42.82 -13.14 -18.01
C GLU A 235 -43.06 -11.62 -17.99
N LEU A 236 -42.02 -10.85 -17.71
CA LEU A 236 -42.09 -9.37 -17.71
C LEU A 236 -42.42 -8.83 -19.11
N ASN A 237 -41.75 -9.33 -20.15
CA ASN A 237 -42.01 -8.90 -21.51
C ASN A 237 -43.42 -9.24 -21.96
N ALA A 238 -43.95 -10.41 -21.60
CA ALA A 238 -45.34 -10.78 -21.90
C ALA A 238 -46.34 -9.85 -21.20
N TRP A 239 -46.02 -9.40 -19.98
CA TRP A 239 -46.87 -8.46 -19.25
C TRP A 239 -46.83 -7.03 -19.81
N VAL A 240 -45.67 -6.57 -20.30
CA VAL A 240 -45.52 -5.22 -20.89
C VAL A 240 -46.16 -5.10 -22.25
N VAL A 241 -46.30 -6.21 -23.02
CA VAL A 241 -46.88 -6.23 -24.37
C VAL A 241 -48.41 -6.50 -24.36
N ALA A 242 -48.94 -6.93 -23.24
CA ALA A 242 -50.37 -7.12 -23.01
C ALA A 242 -51.06 -5.80 -22.57
#